data_6ebf88e8fecbc57f64038488c1812a21
#
_entry.id   6ebf88e8fecbc57f64038488c1812a21
#
_cell.length_a   1.000
_cell.length_b   1.000
_cell.length_c   1.000
_cell.angle_alpha   90.00
_cell.angle_beta   90.00
_cell.angle_gamma   90.00
#
_symmetry.space_group_name_H-M   'P 1'
#
loop_
_entity.id
_entity.type
_entity.pdbx_description
1 polymer ?
#
loop_
_entity_poly.entity_id
_entity_poly.type
_entity_poly.pdbx_seq_one_letter_code
_entity_poly.pdbx_strand_id
1 'polypeptide(L)'
;MDSKQLEKRKKVLLDLMNDKIYVPMKIKELAIILQVSKEERPDLELVLNELLAEGKIEISKRGKYKIAKEKTVTGTFVTHPKGFGFIEVEGRDDDIYVSEENIGNAFYGDVVQATLISGTTGKRQEGRITQVISHTVTEVVGIYEQSKHFGFVIPDNQKILQDIFIPQECAKGAVNGHKVIAEITSYGSNKKKPEGRITKIIGHISDPGTDVLSIVYAKDLPFEFPEKVLVAVFFKCFCGKLFA
;
A
#
# COMPACT_ATOMS: atom_id res chain seq x y z
N MET A 1 -17.29 -21.51 -27.03
CA MET A 1 -16.17 -20.62 -27.41
C MET A 1 -14.92 -21.03 -26.61
N ASP A 2 -13.75 -21.15 -27.25
CA ASP A 2 -12.49 -21.48 -26.59
C ASP A 2 -11.96 -20.25 -25.82
N SER A 3 -11.27 -20.48 -24.69
CA SER A 3 -10.73 -19.42 -23.82
C SER A 3 -9.83 -18.43 -24.57
N LYS A 4 -8.98 -18.91 -25.50
CA LYS A 4 -8.14 -18.05 -26.35
C LYS A 4 -8.94 -17.15 -27.29
N GLN A 5 -10.05 -17.65 -27.82
CA GLN A 5 -10.95 -16.87 -28.68
C GLN A 5 -11.70 -15.81 -27.87
N LEU A 6 -12.11 -16.14 -26.64
CA LEU A 6 -12.76 -15.20 -25.73
C LEU A 6 -11.85 -14.00 -25.43
N GLU A 7 -10.62 -14.25 -25.04
CA GLU A 7 -9.65 -13.17 -24.74
C GLU A 7 -9.31 -12.33 -25.98
N LYS A 8 -9.18 -12.93 -27.14
CA LYS A 8 -8.97 -12.20 -28.39
C LYS A 8 -10.15 -11.28 -28.73
N ARG A 9 -11.37 -11.76 -28.56
CA ARG A 9 -12.61 -10.98 -28.83
C ARG A 9 -12.77 -9.86 -27.77
N LYS A 10 -12.46 -10.10 -26.49
CA LYS A 10 -12.41 -9.08 -25.45
C LYS A 10 -11.46 -7.93 -25.82
N LYS A 11 -10.25 -8.28 -26.28
CA LYS A 11 -9.26 -7.28 -26.69
C LYS A 11 -9.76 -6.42 -27.84
N VAL A 12 -10.32 -7.01 -28.89
CA VAL A 12 -10.87 -6.26 -30.04
C VAL A 12 -11.96 -5.30 -29.62
N LEU A 13 -12.86 -5.73 -28.71
CA LEU A 13 -13.93 -4.86 -28.18
C LEU A 13 -13.37 -3.70 -27.36
N LEU A 14 -12.39 -3.96 -26.50
CA LEU A 14 -11.75 -2.90 -25.70
C LEU A 14 -10.98 -1.93 -26.59
N ASP A 15 -10.26 -2.40 -27.59
CA ASP A 15 -9.52 -1.56 -28.52
C ASP A 15 -10.50 -0.66 -29.30
N LEU A 16 -11.64 -1.19 -29.78
CA LEU A 16 -12.69 -0.41 -30.42
C LEU A 16 -13.27 0.66 -29.48
N MET A 17 -13.58 0.29 -28.24
CA MET A 17 -14.18 1.20 -27.26
C MET A 17 -13.22 2.27 -26.73
N ASN A 18 -11.90 2.03 -26.81
CA ASN A 18 -10.84 2.99 -26.45
C ASN A 18 -10.51 3.97 -27.57
N ASP A 19 -11.02 3.75 -28.79
CA ASP A 19 -10.79 4.65 -29.90
C ASP A 19 -11.42 6.03 -29.60
N LYS A 20 -10.70 7.10 -29.94
CA LYS A 20 -11.14 8.50 -29.72
C LYS A 20 -12.45 8.84 -30.45
N ILE A 21 -12.77 8.10 -31.53
CA ILE A 21 -13.96 8.31 -32.36
C ILE A 21 -15.14 7.47 -31.82
N TYR A 22 -14.90 6.56 -30.88
CA TYR A 22 -15.94 5.69 -30.36
C TYR A 22 -17.04 6.47 -29.63
N VAL A 23 -18.29 6.26 -30.05
CA VAL A 23 -19.48 6.76 -29.36
C VAL A 23 -20.19 5.61 -28.68
N PRO A 24 -20.66 5.74 -27.42
CA PRO A 24 -21.38 4.68 -26.73
C PRO A 24 -22.55 4.13 -27.56
N MET A 25 -22.57 2.82 -27.79
CA MET A 25 -23.47 2.11 -28.69
C MET A 25 -24.22 1.00 -27.99
N LYS A 26 -25.39 0.62 -28.55
CA LYS A 26 -26.13 -0.57 -28.14
C LYS A 26 -25.52 -1.81 -28.79
N ILE A 27 -25.82 -2.98 -28.23
CA ILE A 27 -25.32 -4.27 -28.74
C ILE A 27 -25.62 -4.48 -30.23
N LYS A 28 -26.77 -4.02 -30.73
CA LYS A 28 -27.16 -4.13 -32.15
C LYS A 28 -26.22 -3.29 -33.03
N GLU A 29 -25.84 -2.12 -32.58
CA GLU A 29 -24.93 -1.21 -33.29
C GLU A 29 -23.51 -1.77 -33.28
N LEU A 30 -23.04 -2.31 -32.12
CA LEU A 30 -21.76 -2.98 -32.00
C LEU A 30 -21.67 -4.20 -32.93
N ALA A 31 -22.73 -5.01 -33.00
CA ALA A 31 -22.78 -6.17 -33.90
C ALA A 31 -22.62 -5.78 -35.39
N ILE A 32 -23.16 -4.62 -35.78
CA ILE A 32 -23.03 -4.11 -37.18
C ILE A 32 -21.59 -3.68 -37.46
N ILE A 33 -20.99 -2.90 -36.55
CA ILE A 33 -19.62 -2.39 -36.72
C ILE A 33 -18.59 -3.50 -36.72
N LEU A 34 -18.79 -4.52 -35.87
CA LEU A 34 -17.93 -5.70 -35.77
C LEU A 34 -18.25 -6.78 -36.83
N GLN A 35 -19.22 -6.51 -37.67
CA GLN A 35 -19.68 -7.45 -38.71
C GLN A 35 -20.05 -8.84 -38.15
N VAL A 36 -20.63 -8.87 -36.94
CA VAL A 36 -21.03 -10.09 -36.26
C VAL A 36 -22.37 -10.61 -36.87
N SER A 37 -22.38 -11.85 -37.36
CA SER A 37 -23.58 -12.48 -37.90
C SER A 37 -24.66 -12.67 -36.83
N LYS A 38 -25.91 -12.93 -37.25
CA LYS A 38 -27.02 -13.19 -36.32
C LYS A 38 -26.76 -14.42 -35.43
N GLU A 39 -26.04 -15.39 -35.95
CA GLU A 39 -25.71 -16.66 -35.29
C GLU A 39 -24.61 -16.48 -34.22
N GLU A 40 -23.72 -15.49 -34.40
CA GLU A 40 -22.63 -15.18 -33.49
C GLU A 40 -23.01 -14.12 -32.43
N ARG A 41 -24.22 -13.58 -32.46
CA ARG A 41 -24.67 -12.59 -31.45
C ARG A 41 -24.64 -13.10 -30.02
N PRO A 42 -24.99 -14.36 -29.72
CA PRO A 42 -24.85 -14.91 -28.36
C PRO A 42 -23.40 -14.87 -27.84
N ASP A 43 -22.43 -15.08 -28.74
CA ASP A 43 -21.01 -14.97 -28.39
C ASP A 43 -20.61 -13.52 -28.04
N LEU A 44 -21.12 -12.53 -28.81
CA LEU A 44 -20.89 -11.12 -28.51
C LEU A 44 -21.51 -10.73 -27.16
N GLU A 45 -22.73 -11.23 -26.87
CA GLU A 45 -23.36 -11.01 -25.55
C GLU A 45 -22.55 -11.60 -24.42
N LEU A 46 -22.00 -12.80 -24.59
CA LEU A 46 -21.15 -13.46 -23.62
C LEU A 46 -19.88 -12.64 -23.35
N VAL A 47 -19.20 -12.17 -24.40
CA VAL A 47 -18.00 -11.34 -24.27
C VAL A 47 -18.31 -10.01 -23.55
N LEU A 48 -19.42 -9.35 -23.88
CA LEU A 48 -19.84 -8.11 -23.22
C LEU A 48 -20.19 -8.33 -21.75
N ASN A 49 -20.87 -9.44 -21.41
CA ASN A 49 -21.18 -9.77 -20.02
C ASN A 49 -19.93 -10.08 -19.20
N GLU A 50 -18.95 -10.77 -19.78
CA GLU A 50 -17.65 -10.99 -19.16
C GLU A 50 -16.92 -9.66 -18.89
N LEU A 51 -16.84 -8.77 -19.88
CA LEU A 51 -16.21 -7.45 -19.72
C LEU A 51 -16.95 -6.57 -18.71
N LEU A 52 -18.28 -6.70 -18.58
CA LEU A 52 -19.07 -6.04 -17.53
C LEU A 52 -18.75 -6.63 -16.16
N ALA A 53 -18.66 -7.96 -16.05
CA ALA A 53 -18.28 -8.63 -14.80
C ALA A 53 -16.86 -8.29 -14.36
N GLU A 54 -15.93 -8.14 -15.31
CA GLU A 54 -14.57 -7.67 -15.07
C GLU A 54 -14.49 -6.16 -14.78
N GLY A 55 -15.59 -5.43 -14.93
CA GLY A 55 -15.65 -3.99 -14.73
C GLY A 55 -14.86 -3.15 -15.73
N LYS A 56 -14.46 -3.73 -16.85
CA LYS A 56 -13.72 -3.03 -17.91
C LYS A 56 -14.62 -2.14 -18.76
N ILE A 57 -15.90 -2.48 -18.86
CA ILE A 57 -16.92 -1.68 -19.55
C ILE A 57 -18.12 -1.42 -18.64
N GLU A 58 -18.89 -0.40 -18.91
CA GLU A 58 -20.15 -0.11 -18.23
C GLU A 58 -21.29 0.08 -19.21
N ILE A 59 -22.51 -0.18 -18.73
CA ILE A 59 -23.72 0.02 -19.51
C ILE A 59 -24.47 1.27 -18.99
N SER A 60 -24.81 2.18 -19.88
CA SER A 60 -25.57 3.37 -19.53
C SER A 60 -27.05 3.03 -19.29
N LYS A 61 -27.81 3.91 -18.62
CA LYS A 61 -29.27 3.79 -18.42
C LYS A 61 -30.05 3.58 -19.75
N ARG A 62 -29.46 3.96 -20.89
CA ARG A 62 -30.03 3.79 -22.23
C ARG A 62 -29.60 2.50 -22.92
N GLY A 63 -28.92 1.58 -22.22
CA GLY A 63 -28.44 0.30 -22.75
C GLY A 63 -27.26 0.46 -23.73
N LYS A 64 -26.45 1.51 -23.60
CA LYS A 64 -25.27 1.74 -24.44
C LYS A 64 -24.00 1.36 -23.67
N TYR A 65 -23.12 0.61 -24.32
CA TYR A 65 -21.84 0.15 -23.77
C TYR A 65 -20.76 1.20 -24.00
N LYS A 66 -19.90 1.38 -23.01
CA LYS A 66 -18.72 2.25 -23.04
C LYS A 66 -17.65 1.73 -22.11
N ILE A 67 -16.41 2.17 -22.27
CA ILE A 67 -15.34 1.90 -21.31
C ILE A 67 -15.78 2.40 -19.93
N ALA A 68 -15.60 1.57 -18.93
CA ALA A 68 -15.81 1.96 -17.55
C ALA A 68 -14.79 3.06 -17.20
N LYS A 69 -15.27 4.20 -16.72
CA LYS A 69 -14.37 5.21 -16.18
C LYS A 69 -13.78 4.65 -14.91
N GLU A 70 -12.45 4.54 -14.88
CA GLU A 70 -11.75 4.22 -13.64
C GLU A 70 -12.13 5.25 -12.59
N LYS A 71 -12.85 4.81 -11.58
CA LYS A 71 -13.16 5.65 -10.43
C LYS A 71 -11.93 5.63 -9.55
N THR A 72 -11.14 6.70 -9.59
CA THR A 72 -10.03 6.89 -8.68
C THR A 72 -10.50 7.54 -7.39
N VAL A 73 -9.91 7.12 -6.28
CA VAL A 73 -10.15 7.67 -4.95
C VAL A 73 -8.81 7.94 -4.29
N THR A 74 -8.79 8.91 -3.41
CA THR A 74 -7.62 9.21 -2.57
C THR A 74 -7.99 8.99 -1.13
N GLY A 75 -7.11 8.37 -0.36
CA GLY A 75 -7.35 8.10 1.06
C GLY A 75 -6.08 7.62 1.75
N THR A 76 -6.22 7.31 3.04
CA THR A 76 -5.13 6.80 3.88
C THR A 76 -5.12 5.28 3.85
N PHE A 77 -3.96 4.71 3.57
CA PHE A 77 -3.80 3.26 3.52
C PHE A 77 -3.50 2.68 4.90
N VAL A 78 -4.30 1.71 5.32
CA VAL A 78 -4.17 0.99 6.60
C VAL A 78 -3.92 -0.48 6.31
N THR A 79 -2.78 -0.99 6.76
CA THR A 79 -2.38 -2.40 6.58
C THR A 79 -3.02 -3.28 7.63
N HIS A 80 -3.27 -4.54 7.26
CA HIS A 80 -3.69 -5.59 8.18
C HIS A 80 -2.58 -6.66 8.29
N PRO A 81 -2.30 -7.24 9.49
CA PRO A 81 -1.21 -8.22 9.69
C PRO A 81 -1.28 -9.47 8.80
N LYS A 82 -2.43 -9.75 8.20
CA LYS A 82 -2.63 -10.86 7.26
C LYS A 82 -2.20 -10.58 5.82
N GLY A 83 -1.55 -9.43 5.54
CA GLY A 83 -1.02 -9.09 4.23
C GLY A 83 -1.96 -8.30 3.30
N PHE A 84 -3.20 -8.03 3.70
CA PHE A 84 -4.11 -7.13 2.98
C PHE A 84 -4.23 -5.78 3.69
N GLY A 85 -4.96 -4.84 3.10
CA GLY A 85 -5.20 -3.54 3.74
C GLY A 85 -6.53 -2.92 3.34
N PHE A 86 -6.74 -1.69 3.84
CA PHE A 86 -7.90 -0.88 3.56
C PHE A 86 -7.48 0.54 3.23
N ILE A 87 -8.27 1.23 2.41
CA ILE A 87 -8.11 2.67 2.17
C ILE A 87 -9.29 3.35 2.83
N GLU A 88 -8.98 4.16 3.84
CA GLU A 88 -9.92 5.05 4.51
C GLU A 88 -10.04 6.32 3.69
N VAL A 89 -11.25 6.59 3.17
CA VAL A 89 -11.53 7.77 2.34
C VAL A 89 -12.41 8.73 3.12
N GLU A 90 -11.97 9.96 3.24
CA GLU A 90 -12.73 11.00 3.95
C GLU A 90 -14.12 11.18 3.33
N GLY A 91 -15.16 11.19 4.17
CA GLY A 91 -16.57 11.32 3.75
C GLY A 91 -17.22 10.04 3.21
N ARG A 92 -16.59 8.87 3.38
CA ARG A 92 -17.19 7.55 3.11
C ARG A 92 -17.33 6.76 4.42
N ASP A 93 -18.45 6.06 4.53
CA ASP A 93 -18.70 5.17 5.67
C ASP A 93 -18.02 3.80 5.52
N ASP A 94 -17.75 3.39 4.27
CA ASP A 94 -17.15 2.09 3.95
C ASP A 94 -15.71 2.24 3.46
N ASP A 95 -14.78 1.49 4.07
CA ASP A 95 -13.39 1.37 3.65
C ASP A 95 -13.28 0.52 2.37
N ILE A 96 -12.27 0.85 1.55
CA ILE A 96 -11.98 0.14 0.32
C ILE A 96 -10.97 -0.95 0.63
N TYR A 97 -11.34 -2.20 0.38
CA TYR A 97 -10.47 -3.35 0.55
C TYR A 97 -9.38 -3.38 -0.53
N VAL A 98 -8.14 -3.68 -0.12
CA VAL A 98 -6.98 -3.82 -1.02
C VAL A 98 -6.33 -5.17 -0.75
N SER A 99 -6.33 -6.05 -1.74
CA SER A 99 -5.63 -7.34 -1.66
C SER A 99 -4.11 -7.15 -1.69
N GLU A 100 -3.36 -8.10 -1.14
CA GLU A 100 -1.89 -8.05 -1.05
C GLU A 100 -1.22 -7.69 -2.38
N GLU A 101 -1.67 -8.28 -3.48
CA GLU A 101 -1.15 -8.03 -4.84
C GLU A 101 -1.44 -6.61 -5.37
N ASN A 102 -2.42 -5.90 -4.79
CA ASN A 102 -2.86 -4.57 -5.19
C ASN A 102 -2.33 -3.43 -4.30
N ILE A 103 -1.54 -3.74 -3.26
CA ILE A 103 -0.94 -2.75 -2.35
C ILE A 103 0.21 -1.98 -3.01
N GLY A 104 1.01 -2.67 -3.85
CA GLY A 104 2.18 -2.07 -4.46
C GLY A 104 3.30 -1.81 -3.45
N ASN A 105 3.75 -0.55 -3.37
CA ASN A 105 4.80 -0.08 -2.46
C ASN A 105 4.26 0.82 -1.34
N ALA A 106 2.97 0.78 -1.07
CA ALA A 106 2.37 1.58 -0.01
C ALA A 106 2.67 1.00 1.37
N PHE A 107 2.95 1.87 2.32
CA PHE A 107 3.16 1.58 3.73
C PHE A 107 1.95 2.02 4.56
N TYR A 108 1.90 1.53 5.80
CA TYR A 108 0.87 1.95 6.76
C TYR A 108 0.87 3.48 6.95
N GLY A 109 -0.31 4.07 6.84
CA GLY A 109 -0.50 5.51 7.02
C GLY A 109 -0.23 6.35 5.77
N ASP A 110 0.22 5.76 4.67
CA ASP A 110 0.48 6.49 3.43
C ASP A 110 -0.80 7.07 2.84
N VAL A 111 -0.69 8.27 2.27
CA VAL A 111 -1.75 8.82 1.43
C VAL A 111 -1.59 8.24 0.03
N VAL A 112 -2.62 7.54 -0.42
CA VAL A 112 -2.58 6.81 -1.70
C VAL A 112 -3.73 7.20 -2.62
N GLN A 113 -3.46 7.09 -3.91
CA GLN A 113 -4.49 7.09 -4.93
C GLN A 113 -4.74 5.64 -5.37
N ALA A 114 -6.00 5.25 -5.44
CA ALA A 114 -6.40 3.91 -5.86
C ALA A 114 -7.51 3.97 -6.91
N THR A 115 -7.49 2.99 -7.78
CA THR A 115 -8.57 2.73 -8.74
C THR A 115 -9.51 1.68 -8.16
N LEU A 116 -10.81 1.96 -8.18
CA LEU A 116 -11.84 1.03 -7.74
C LEU A 116 -12.02 -0.10 -8.76
N ILE A 117 -11.95 -1.34 -8.29
CA ILE A 117 -12.17 -2.53 -9.11
C ILE A 117 -13.69 -2.77 -9.15
N SER A 118 -14.27 -2.73 -10.36
CA SER A 118 -15.69 -3.00 -10.59
C SER A 118 -15.91 -4.52 -10.69
N GLY A 119 -16.98 -5.05 -10.08
CA GLY A 119 -17.35 -6.46 -10.22
C GLY A 119 -17.58 -7.25 -8.94
N THR A 120 -17.35 -6.67 -7.77
CA THR A 120 -17.67 -7.32 -6.49
C THR A 120 -19.17 -7.18 -6.20
N THR A 121 -19.97 -8.09 -6.72
CA THR A 121 -21.40 -8.18 -6.40
C THR A 121 -21.60 -8.52 -4.91
N GLY A 122 -22.10 -7.55 -4.14
CA GLY A 122 -22.59 -7.76 -2.79
C GLY A 122 -21.55 -7.84 -1.67
N LYS A 123 -20.29 -7.49 -1.91
CA LYS A 123 -19.21 -7.41 -0.92
C LYS A 123 -18.55 -6.03 -0.94
N ARG A 124 -17.65 -5.79 0.03
CA ARG A 124 -16.88 -4.55 0.14
C ARG A 124 -16.25 -4.15 -1.19
N GLN A 125 -16.26 -2.84 -1.46
CA GLN A 125 -15.60 -2.30 -2.65
C GLN A 125 -14.10 -2.63 -2.61
N GLU A 126 -13.58 -3.17 -3.68
CA GLU A 126 -12.15 -3.47 -3.84
C GLU A 126 -11.45 -2.36 -4.63
N GLY A 127 -10.19 -2.10 -4.28
CA GLY A 127 -9.34 -1.11 -4.95
C GLY A 127 -7.94 -1.64 -5.20
N ARG A 128 -7.27 -1.01 -6.18
CA ARG A 128 -5.86 -1.19 -6.47
C ARG A 128 -5.15 0.13 -6.27
N ILE A 129 -4.10 0.16 -5.46
CA ILE A 129 -3.25 1.34 -5.32
C ILE A 129 -2.48 1.56 -6.61
N THR A 130 -2.68 2.74 -7.21
CA THR A 130 -2.03 3.14 -8.46
C THR A 130 -0.85 4.06 -8.21
N GLN A 131 -0.91 4.86 -7.14
CA GLN A 131 0.14 5.79 -6.78
C GLN A 131 0.14 6.04 -5.27
N VAL A 132 1.32 6.14 -4.68
CA VAL A 132 1.52 6.72 -3.35
C VAL A 132 1.78 8.22 -3.52
N ILE A 133 0.94 9.05 -2.90
CA ILE A 133 1.02 10.51 -2.98
C ILE A 133 2.04 11.02 -1.97
N SER A 134 1.99 10.50 -0.74
CA SER A 134 2.95 10.83 0.31
C SER A 134 3.16 9.64 1.23
N HIS A 135 4.42 9.42 1.63
CA HIS A 135 4.78 8.43 2.62
C HIS A 135 4.74 9.07 4.01
N THR A 136 4.15 8.37 4.96
CA THR A 136 4.07 8.80 6.37
C THR A 136 5.21 8.20 7.20
N VAL A 137 5.59 6.96 6.91
CA VAL A 137 6.67 6.27 7.62
C VAL A 137 7.99 6.56 6.93
N THR A 138 8.84 7.36 7.54
CA THR A 138 10.19 7.68 7.04
C THR A 138 11.29 6.94 7.80
N GLU A 139 11.03 6.56 9.06
CA GLU A 139 11.93 5.82 9.91
C GLU A 139 11.23 4.61 10.54
N VAL A 140 12.00 3.56 10.76
CA VAL A 140 11.52 2.30 11.33
C VAL A 140 12.42 1.88 12.47
N VAL A 141 11.84 1.56 13.63
CA VAL A 141 12.51 0.90 14.72
C VAL A 141 12.32 -0.61 14.58
N GLY A 142 13.39 -1.37 14.69
CA GLY A 142 13.32 -2.82 14.53
C GLY A 142 14.60 -3.55 14.91
N ILE A 143 14.62 -4.85 14.67
CA ILE A 143 15.76 -5.72 14.92
C ILE A 143 16.56 -5.86 13.62
N TYR A 144 17.87 -5.63 13.69
CA TYR A 144 18.77 -5.88 12.57
C TYR A 144 19.18 -7.36 12.54
N GLU A 145 18.92 -8.00 11.41
CA GLU A 145 19.40 -9.34 11.08
C GLU A 145 20.47 -9.24 10.00
N GLN A 146 21.68 -9.70 10.34
CA GLN A 146 22.83 -9.64 9.47
C GLN A 146 22.93 -10.87 8.58
N SER A 147 23.20 -10.67 7.30
CA SER A 147 23.64 -11.70 6.34
C SER A 147 25.09 -11.43 5.91
N LYS A 148 25.65 -12.26 5.02
CA LYS A 148 27.07 -12.16 4.60
C LYS A 148 27.47 -10.81 4.00
N HIS A 149 26.59 -10.21 3.17
CA HIS A 149 26.89 -9.00 2.41
C HIS A 149 25.79 -7.93 2.52
N PHE A 150 24.79 -8.15 3.36
CA PHE A 150 23.66 -7.25 3.56
C PHE A 150 22.98 -7.59 4.87
N GLY A 151 21.98 -6.85 5.25
CA GLY A 151 21.09 -7.21 6.37
C GLY A 151 19.66 -6.76 6.09
N PHE A 152 18.81 -7.08 7.06
CA PHE A 152 17.43 -6.62 7.08
C PHE A 152 17.13 -6.02 8.45
N VAL A 153 16.28 -5.00 8.46
CA VAL A 153 15.64 -4.54 9.68
C VAL A 153 14.21 -5.06 9.68
N ILE A 154 13.90 -5.90 10.67
CA ILE A 154 12.56 -6.41 10.93
C ILE A 154 11.84 -5.41 11.81
N PRO A 155 10.79 -4.73 11.33
CA PRO A 155 10.08 -3.72 12.08
C PRO A 155 9.42 -4.26 13.34
N ASP A 156 9.49 -3.51 14.45
CA ASP A 156 8.73 -3.81 15.67
C ASP A 156 7.24 -3.55 15.50
N ASN A 157 6.90 -2.62 14.61
CA ASN A 157 5.53 -2.28 14.30
C ASN A 157 4.95 -3.30 13.30
N GLN A 158 4.07 -4.18 13.78
CA GLN A 158 3.39 -5.21 12.97
C GLN A 158 2.53 -4.65 11.82
N LYS A 159 2.28 -3.34 11.79
CA LYS A 159 1.60 -2.68 10.68
C LYS A 159 2.52 -2.44 9.48
N ILE A 160 3.84 -2.54 9.67
CA ILE A 160 4.82 -2.50 8.58
C ILE A 160 5.10 -3.96 8.20
N LEU A 161 4.56 -4.38 7.06
CA LEU A 161 4.55 -5.80 6.64
C LEU A 161 5.86 -6.25 5.99
N GLN A 162 6.73 -5.31 5.62
CA GLN A 162 7.93 -5.60 4.86
C GLN A 162 9.20 -5.31 5.66
N ASP A 163 10.16 -6.24 5.59
CA ASP A 163 11.51 -6.03 6.12
C ASP A 163 12.24 -5.00 5.25
N ILE A 164 13.01 -4.13 5.90
CA ILE A 164 13.81 -3.11 5.22
C ILE A 164 15.18 -3.67 4.90
N PHE A 165 15.52 -3.72 3.62
CA PHE A 165 16.85 -4.15 3.17
C PHE A 165 17.90 -3.10 3.51
N ILE A 166 19.02 -3.51 4.11
CA ILE A 166 20.13 -2.65 4.51
C ILE A 166 21.40 -3.12 3.80
N PRO A 167 21.93 -2.33 2.85
CA PRO A 167 23.25 -2.57 2.27
C PRO A 167 24.33 -2.58 3.35
N GLN A 168 25.39 -3.35 3.19
CA GLN A 168 26.45 -3.47 4.18
C GLN A 168 27.10 -2.14 4.57
N GLU A 169 27.29 -1.26 3.60
CA GLU A 169 27.81 0.10 3.80
C GLU A 169 26.87 1.00 4.61
N CYS A 170 25.58 0.69 4.63
CA CYS A 170 24.54 1.41 5.35
C CYS A 170 24.23 0.85 6.74
N ALA A 171 24.92 -0.24 7.15
CA ALA A 171 24.68 -0.93 8.41
C ALA A 171 25.28 -0.21 9.64
N LYS A 172 26.12 0.80 9.46
CA LYS A 172 26.74 1.62 10.54
C LYS A 172 27.38 0.81 11.67
N GLY A 173 27.92 -0.39 11.37
CA GLY A 173 28.52 -1.28 12.37
C GLY A 173 27.49 -2.06 13.21
N ALA A 174 26.23 -2.07 12.85
CA ALA A 174 25.26 -2.93 13.49
C ALA A 174 25.60 -4.40 13.26
N VAL A 175 25.41 -5.23 14.29
CA VAL A 175 25.54 -6.68 14.24
C VAL A 175 24.21 -7.35 14.49
N ASN A 176 24.14 -8.64 14.20
CA ASN A 176 22.90 -9.42 14.37
C ASN A 176 22.32 -9.26 15.77
N GLY A 177 21.02 -9.01 15.87
CA GLY A 177 20.32 -8.81 17.15
C GLY A 177 20.35 -7.38 17.71
N HIS A 178 21.01 -6.43 17.03
CA HIS A 178 20.87 -5.03 17.43
C HIS A 178 19.47 -4.48 17.17
N LYS A 179 18.92 -3.77 18.14
CA LYS A 179 17.79 -2.84 17.97
C LYS A 179 18.33 -1.57 17.34
N VAL A 180 17.71 -1.17 16.24
CA VAL A 180 18.18 -0.05 15.43
C VAL A 180 17.02 0.84 15.00
N ILE A 181 17.37 2.08 14.66
CA ILE A 181 16.51 3.00 13.89
C ILE A 181 17.07 2.99 12.49
N ALA A 182 16.22 2.69 11.51
CA ALA A 182 16.55 2.73 10.09
C ALA A 182 15.67 3.76 9.38
N GLU A 183 16.31 4.64 8.63
CA GLU A 183 15.63 5.55 7.70
C GLU A 183 15.38 4.83 6.38
N ILE A 184 14.18 4.97 5.85
CA ILE A 184 13.80 4.40 4.55
C ILE A 184 14.34 5.32 3.46
N THR A 185 15.24 4.81 2.63
CA THR A 185 15.81 5.54 1.49
C THR A 185 15.07 5.26 0.19
N SER A 186 14.42 4.09 0.10
CA SER A 186 13.61 3.69 -1.03
C SER A 186 12.47 2.78 -0.56
N TYR A 187 11.24 3.07 -0.98
CA TYR A 187 10.05 2.29 -0.59
C TYR A 187 9.85 1.05 -1.45
N GLY A 188 10.81 0.74 -2.32
CA GLY A 188 10.74 -0.44 -3.16
C GLY A 188 9.67 -0.36 -4.27
N SER A 189 9.28 -1.52 -4.75
CA SER A 189 8.21 -1.70 -5.75
C SER A 189 7.69 -3.14 -5.65
N ASN A 190 6.68 -3.52 -6.45
CA ASN A 190 6.10 -4.89 -6.46
C ASN A 190 7.13 -6.03 -6.59
N LYS A 191 8.38 -5.73 -6.98
CA LYS A 191 9.45 -6.72 -7.19
C LYS A 191 10.70 -6.47 -6.35
N LYS A 192 10.80 -5.31 -5.67
CA LYS A 192 11.97 -4.94 -4.87
C LYS A 192 11.51 -4.60 -3.45
N LYS A 193 12.21 -5.15 -2.47
CA LYS A 193 12.02 -4.79 -1.06
C LYS A 193 12.39 -3.32 -0.84
N PRO A 194 11.80 -2.66 0.17
CA PRO A 194 12.23 -1.33 0.57
C PRO A 194 13.69 -1.36 1.05
N GLU A 195 14.42 -0.28 0.78
CA GLU A 195 15.81 -0.11 1.19
C GLU A 195 15.92 1.00 2.22
N GLY A 196 16.86 0.84 3.14
CA GLY A 196 17.12 1.84 4.18
C GLY A 196 18.57 1.90 4.61
N ARG A 197 18.84 2.83 5.50
CA ARG A 197 20.13 2.97 6.19
C ARG A 197 19.92 3.04 7.70
N ILE A 198 20.81 2.45 8.47
CA ILE A 198 20.76 2.55 9.92
C ILE A 198 21.23 3.95 10.32
N THR A 199 20.37 4.69 11.01
CA THR A 199 20.67 6.01 11.54
C THR A 199 21.21 5.93 12.97
N LYS A 200 20.67 4.99 13.77
CA LYS A 200 21.06 4.81 15.18
C LYS A 200 20.99 3.34 15.60
N ILE A 201 21.97 2.93 16.40
CA ILE A 201 21.94 1.67 17.15
C ILE A 201 21.48 1.99 18.56
N ILE A 202 20.39 1.35 19.02
CA ILE A 202 19.79 1.56 20.35
C ILE A 202 20.54 0.72 21.40
N GLY A 203 20.82 -0.55 21.07
CA GLY A 203 21.48 -1.54 21.90
C GLY A 203 21.26 -2.93 21.35
N HIS A 204 21.78 -3.95 22.02
CA HIS A 204 21.48 -5.33 21.65
C HIS A 204 20.19 -5.80 22.32
N ILE A 205 19.46 -6.73 21.70
CA ILE A 205 18.19 -7.23 22.24
C ILE A 205 18.34 -7.89 23.64
N SER A 206 19.57 -8.35 23.97
CA SER A 206 19.90 -8.92 25.27
C SER A 206 20.24 -7.87 26.34
N ASP A 207 20.43 -6.61 25.97
CA ASP A 207 20.84 -5.56 26.89
C ASP A 207 19.64 -5.07 27.69
N PRO A 208 19.76 -4.93 29.03
CA PRO A 208 18.67 -4.42 29.87
C PRO A 208 18.22 -3.02 29.44
N GLY A 209 16.92 -2.83 29.26
CA GLY A 209 16.31 -1.53 28.93
C GLY A 209 16.26 -1.19 27.44
N THR A 210 16.86 -1.97 26.56
CA THR A 210 16.80 -1.77 25.11
C THR A 210 15.38 -1.85 24.59
N ASP A 211 14.54 -2.72 25.15
CA ASP A 211 13.12 -2.83 24.88
C ASP A 211 12.35 -1.55 25.17
N VAL A 212 12.59 -0.96 26.35
CA VAL A 212 11.96 0.31 26.75
C VAL A 212 12.43 1.45 25.83
N LEU A 213 13.73 1.53 25.54
CA LEU A 213 14.28 2.54 24.64
C LEU A 213 13.71 2.44 23.24
N SER A 214 13.54 1.21 22.73
CA SER A 214 12.95 1.00 21.40
C SER A 214 11.51 1.55 21.31
N ILE A 215 10.71 1.41 22.37
CA ILE A 215 9.36 1.98 22.46
C ILE A 215 9.40 3.51 22.49
N VAL A 216 10.32 4.09 23.26
CA VAL A 216 10.50 5.56 23.36
C VAL A 216 10.79 6.14 21.97
N TYR A 217 11.72 5.54 21.23
CA TYR A 217 12.05 5.97 19.86
C TYR A 217 10.92 5.70 18.86
N ALA A 218 10.25 4.56 18.95
CA ALA A 218 9.13 4.22 18.07
C ALA A 218 7.91 5.16 18.23
N LYS A 219 7.81 5.83 19.37
CA LYS A 219 6.73 6.79 19.68
C LYS A 219 7.19 8.25 19.63
N ASP A 220 8.41 8.51 19.18
CA ASP A 220 9.01 9.84 19.12
C ASP A 220 8.89 10.60 20.46
N LEU A 221 9.06 9.86 21.57
CA LEU A 221 9.01 10.45 22.89
C LEU A 221 10.33 11.13 23.21
N PRO A 222 10.32 12.32 23.86
CA PRO A 222 11.55 13.02 24.25
C PRO A 222 12.33 12.14 25.22
N PHE A 223 13.54 11.75 24.82
CA PHE A 223 14.45 10.93 25.62
C PHE A 223 15.25 11.73 26.62
N GLU A 224 15.52 12.99 26.32
CA GLU A 224 16.25 13.89 27.18
C GLU A 224 15.30 14.91 27.82
N PHE A 225 15.35 15.01 29.13
CA PHE A 225 14.61 16.10 29.79
C PHE A 225 15.26 17.43 29.42
N PRO A 226 14.48 18.46 29.08
CA PRO A 226 15.02 19.80 28.87
C PRO A 226 15.89 20.23 30.04
N GLU A 227 17.05 20.89 29.78
CA GLU A 227 17.99 21.33 30.82
C GLU A 227 17.30 22.05 31.97
N LYS A 228 16.26 22.84 31.69
CA LYS A 228 15.47 23.54 32.71
C LYS A 228 14.80 22.58 33.71
N VAL A 229 14.41 21.39 33.28
CA VAL A 229 13.79 20.37 34.14
C VAL A 229 14.86 19.63 34.94
N LEU A 230 16.00 19.32 34.34
CA LEU A 230 17.15 18.73 35.02
C LEU A 230 17.66 19.65 36.14
N VAL A 231 17.81 20.96 35.87
CA VAL A 231 18.20 21.95 36.87
C VAL A 231 17.16 22.04 38.00
N ALA A 232 15.88 22.04 37.70
CA ALA A 232 14.82 22.08 38.71
C ALA A 232 14.79 20.82 39.59
N VAL A 233 15.03 19.64 39.03
CA VAL A 233 15.10 18.37 39.76
C VAL A 233 16.39 18.33 40.63
N PHE A 234 17.53 18.76 40.08
CA PHE A 234 18.77 18.85 40.81
C PHE A 234 18.65 19.84 42.00
N PHE A 235 18.07 21.02 41.78
CA PHE A 235 17.84 22.01 42.85
C PHE A 235 16.92 21.47 43.97
N LYS A 236 15.83 20.76 43.60
CA LYS A 236 14.91 20.17 44.59
C LYS A 236 15.54 19.02 45.38
N CYS A 237 16.36 18.18 44.74
CA CYS A 237 17.05 17.07 45.41
C CYS A 237 18.21 17.56 46.32
N PHE A 238 18.91 18.64 45.94
CA PHE A 238 20.05 19.13 46.68
C PHE A 238 19.66 20.11 47.81
N CYS A 239 18.67 20.99 47.59
CA CYS A 239 18.19 21.88 48.66
C CYS A 239 17.35 21.19 49.74
N GLY A 240 16.72 20.06 49.44
CA GLY A 240 15.94 19.28 50.41
C GLY A 240 16.79 18.54 51.46
N LYS A 241 18.11 18.45 51.26
CA LYS A 241 19.03 17.81 52.22
C LYS A 241 19.87 18.82 53.07
N LEU A 242 19.71 20.13 52.85
CA LEU A 242 20.46 21.14 53.61
C LEU A 242 19.63 21.79 54.73
N PHE A 243 18.38 21.41 54.91
CA PHE A 243 17.51 21.94 55.99
C PHE A 243 16.72 20.79 56.69
N ALA A 244 17.36 19.63 56.91
CA ALA A 244 16.85 18.59 57.79
C ALA A 244 17.91 18.27 58.85
#